data_f0d45de53fa40ecb84baa0093bd30d9b
#
_entry.id   f0d45de53fa40ecb84baa0093bd30d9b
#
_cell.length_a   1.000
_cell.length_b   1.000
_cell.length_c   1.000
_cell.angle_alpha   90.00
_cell.angle_beta   90.00
_cell.angle_gamma   90.00
#
_symmetry.space_group_name_H-M   'P 1'
#
loop_
_entity.id
_entity.type
_entity.pdbx_description
1 polymer ?
#
loop_
_entity_poly.entity_id
_entity_poly.type
_entity_poly.pdbx_seq_one_letter_code
_entity_poly.pdbx_strand_id
1 'polypeptide(L)'
;HADFTYFKKYGIRDFRGGGRQSARETACRVAAGAVARIVLKKIIGSKFNVIGAVTQLGLMSCDKSNWKDVEIRKNPFFCPDKKSVKLWEEYLLAVRKAGSSCGAVIELRATGIPVGLGSPIYSKLDADIAAALMSINAVKGVNIGSGMNAAFLSGEENSDEMSKRSGKVKFKTNHAGGILGGISSGQDIVASFAVKPTSSILTSRDTIDKKGKNTKISVKGRHDPCVGIRAVPIGEAMINCVLLDHLLMHRAQCS
;
A
#
# COMPACT_ATOMS: atom_id res chain seq x y z
N HIS A 1 -12.02 17.03 -8.07
CA HIS A 1 -10.80 16.90 -8.88
C HIS A 1 -10.92 15.81 -9.96
N ALA A 2 -11.71 14.76 -9.73
CA ALA A 2 -11.95 13.70 -10.71
C ALA A 2 -13.14 13.98 -11.65
N ASP A 3 -13.95 14.96 -11.36
CA ASP A 3 -15.17 15.26 -12.11
C ASP A 3 -14.92 15.54 -13.59
N PHE A 4 -13.85 16.26 -13.89
CA PHE A 4 -13.49 16.57 -15.29
C PHE A 4 -13.28 15.31 -16.13
N THR A 5 -12.48 14.38 -15.65
CA THR A 5 -12.16 13.14 -16.39
C THR A 5 -13.37 12.22 -16.49
N TYR A 6 -14.17 12.12 -15.43
CA TYR A 6 -15.41 11.33 -15.43
C TYR A 6 -16.45 11.92 -16.36
N PHE A 7 -16.65 13.24 -16.31
CA PHE A 7 -17.59 13.92 -17.21
C PHE A 7 -17.18 13.78 -18.66
N LYS A 8 -15.88 13.95 -18.99
CA LYS A 8 -15.37 13.77 -20.35
C LYS A 8 -15.49 12.34 -20.85
N LYS A 9 -15.28 11.36 -19.97
CA LYS A 9 -15.37 9.94 -20.37
C LYS A 9 -16.80 9.45 -20.52
N TYR A 10 -17.70 9.80 -19.59
CA TYR A 10 -19.03 9.22 -19.50
C TYR A 10 -20.15 10.17 -19.94
N GLY A 11 -19.87 11.45 -20.18
CA GLY A 11 -20.84 12.47 -20.57
C GLY A 11 -21.77 12.94 -19.45
N ILE A 12 -21.70 12.30 -18.27
CA ILE A 12 -22.57 12.60 -17.12
C ILE A 12 -21.72 12.77 -15.85
N ARG A 13 -22.29 13.48 -14.90
CA ARG A 13 -21.71 13.70 -13.56
C ARG A 13 -22.80 13.63 -12.50
N ASP A 14 -22.59 12.82 -11.49
CA ASP A 14 -23.39 12.86 -10.29
C ASP A 14 -22.78 13.87 -9.29
N PHE A 15 -23.49 14.94 -9.00
CA PHE A 15 -23.03 16.00 -8.09
C PHE A 15 -23.02 15.57 -6.62
N ARG A 16 -23.74 14.51 -6.25
CA ARG A 16 -23.83 14.00 -4.88
C ARG A 16 -22.52 13.40 -4.36
N GLY A 17 -21.62 13.03 -5.26
CA GLY A 17 -20.34 12.42 -4.93
C GLY A 17 -20.47 10.95 -4.51
N GLY A 18 -19.36 10.34 -4.06
CA GLY A 18 -19.35 8.96 -3.57
C GLY A 18 -19.38 7.88 -4.65
N GLY A 19 -19.16 8.23 -5.91
CA GLY A 19 -19.06 7.26 -7.01
C GLY A 19 -17.82 6.37 -6.93
N ARG A 20 -17.58 5.59 -8.00
CA ARG A 20 -16.46 4.60 -8.07
C ARG A 20 -15.07 5.21 -7.88
N GLN A 21 -14.89 6.50 -8.11
CA GLN A 21 -13.65 7.24 -7.81
C GLN A 21 -13.44 7.51 -6.31
N SER A 22 -14.46 7.30 -5.48
CA SER A 22 -14.37 7.52 -4.03
C SER A 22 -13.67 6.35 -3.35
N ALA A 23 -12.80 6.65 -2.39
CA ALA A 23 -12.15 5.64 -1.56
C ALA A 23 -13.13 4.77 -0.74
N ARG A 24 -14.41 5.11 -0.68
CA ARG A 24 -15.45 4.29 0.00
C ARG A 24 -15.59 2.89 -0.60
N GLU A 25 -15.33 2.71 -1.89
CA GLU A 25 -15.39 1.40 -2.55
C GLU A 25 -14.40 0.39 -1.93
N THR A 26 -13.31 0.88 -1.31
CA THR A 26 -12.29 0.02 -0.71
C THR A 26 -12.79 -0.78 0.50
N ALA A 27 -13.92 -0.43 1.09
CA ALA A 27 -14.56 -1.24 2.13
C ALA A 27 -14.85 -2.68 1.66
N CYS A 28 -15.31 -2.84 0.42
CA CYS A 28 -15.53 -4.17 -0.18
C CYS A 28 -14.21 -4.93 -0.37
N ARG A 29 -13.12 -4.22 -0.72
CA ARG A 29 -11.78 -4.84 -0.84
C ARG A 29 -11.29 -5.36 0.50
N VAL A 30 -11.51 -4.61 1.59
CA VAL A 30 -11.13 -5.05 2.94
C VAL A 30 -11.91 -6.29 3.35
N ALA A 31 -13.20 -6.36 3.03
CA ALA A 31 -14.02 -7.54 3.27
C ALA A 31 -13.52 -8.76 2.49
N ALA A 32 -13.23 -8.61 1.19
CA ALA A 32 -12.65 -9.68 0.36
C ALA A 32 -11.29 -10.15 0.91
N GLY A 33 -10.40 -9.20 1.27
CA GLY A 33 -9.09 -9.51 1.84
C GLY A 33 -9.17 -10.23 3.19
N ALA A 34 -10.21 -9.98 4.00
CA ALA A 34 -10.44 -10.70 5.24
C ALA A 34 -10.79 -12.19 4.98
N VAL A 35 -11.62 -12.45 3.97
CA VAL A 35 -11.93 -13.83 3.54
C VAL A 35 -10.66 -14.50 3.00
N ALA A 36 -9.93 -13.83 2.11
CA ALA A 36 -8.66 -14.32 1.56
C ALA A 36 -7.67 -14.70 2.67
N ARG A 37 -7.51 -13.84 3.69
CA ARG A 37 -6.63 -14.10 4.83
C ARG A 37 -7.01 -15.36 5.62
N ILE A 38 -8.31 -15.60 5.81
CA ILE A 38 -8.79 -16.81 6.51
C ILE A 38 -8.40 -18.06 5.71
N VAL A 39 -8.62 -18.05 4.40
CA VAL A 39 -8.28 -19.17 3.51
C VAL A 39 -6.76 -19.39 3.48
N LEU A 40 -5.96 -18.33 3.31
CA LEU A 40 -4.51 -18.38 3.33
C LEU A 40 -3.98 -19.00 4.63
N LYS A 41 -4.48 -18.56 5.80
CA LYS A 41 -4.10 -19.15 7.09
C LYS A 41 -4.47 -20.62 7.22
N LYS A 42 -5.60 -21.02 6.65
CA LYS A 42 -6.02 -22.43 6.64
C LYS A 42 -5.11 -23.31 5.78
N ILE A 43 -4.62 -22.78 4.65
CA ILE A 43 -3.81 -23.55 3.69
C ILE A 43 -2.32 -23.49 4.04
N ILE A 44 -1.77 -22.31 4.31
CA ILE A 44 -0.34 -22.10 4.57
C ILE A 44 0.02 -22.39 6.03
N GLY A 45 -0.89 -22.11 6.96
CA GLY A 45 -0.70 -22.31 8.39
C GLY A 45 -0.56 -21.02 9.20
N SER A 46 -0.36 -21.18 10.52
CA SER A 46 -0.37 -20.08 11.50
C SER A 46 0.78 -19.07 11.36
N LYS A 47 1.86 -19.44 10.67
CA LYS A 47 3.00 -18.54 10.41
C LYS A 47 2.70 -17.47 9.36
N PHE A 48 1.65 -17.67 8.54
CA PHE A 48 1.23 -16.68 7.56
C PHE A 48 0.64 -15.45 8.25
N ASN A 49 1.18 -14.30 7.92
CA ASN A 49 0.65 -13.02 8.36
C ASN A 49 0.93 -11.92 7.34
N VAL A 50 0.01 -10.96 7.23
CA VAL A 50 0.22 -9.71 6.48
C VAL A 50 -0.02 -8.56 7.45
N ILE A 51 0.96 -7.67 7.54
CA ILE A 51 0.92 -6.48 8.39
C ILE A 51 1.34 -5.25 7.59
N GLY A 52 0.61 -4.17 7.78
CA GLY A 52 0.91 -2.88 7.17
C GLY A 52 1.18 -1.81 8.22
N ALA A 53 2.09 -0.90 7.91
CA ALA A 53 2.42 0.24 8.74
C ALA A 53 2.61 1.50 7.90
N VAL A 54 2.23 2.65 8.45
CA VAL A 54 2.62 3.95 7.89
C VAL A 54 4.08 4.19 8.27
N THR A 55 4.93 4.39 7.29
CA THR A 55 6.36 4.67 7.48
C THR A 55 6.73 6.13 7.28
N GLN A 56 5.88 6.87 6.56
CA GLN A 56 6.02 8.30 6.36
C GLN A 56 4.64 8.96 6.34
N LEU A 57 4.52 10.09 6.99
CA LEU A 57 3.32 10.91 7.06
C LEU A 57 3.68 12.35 6.69
N GLY A 58 3.32 12.77 5.49
CA GLY A 58 3.76 14.04 4.93
C GLY A 58 5.29 14.13 4.86
N LEU A 59 5.86 15.08 5.58
CA LEU A 59 7.32 15.30 5.68
C LEU A 59 8.00 14.45 6.78
N MET A 60 7.21 13.75 7.61
CA MET A 60 7.69 13.05 8.79
C MET A 60 7.83 11.55 8.54
N SER A 61 9.04 11.02 8.51
CA SER A 61 9.31 9.59 8.45
C SER A 61 9.49 8.99 9.84
N CYS A 62 9.06 7.74 10.04
CA CYS A 62 9.41 6.98 11.25
C CYS A 62 10.85 6.48 11.16
N ASP A 63 11.45 6.24 12.31
CA ASP A 63 12.73 5.54 12.38
C ASP A 63 12.48 4.01 12.29
N LYS A 64 12.86 3.43 11.14
CA LYS A 64 12.69 1.99 10.90
C LYS A 64 13.56 1.11 11.83
N SER A 65 14.60 1.66 12.46
CA SER A 65 15.40 0.92 13.45
C SER A 65 14.61 0.64 14.74
N ASN A 66 13.59 1.46 15.02
CA ASN A 66 12.66 1.31 16.14
C ASN A 66 11.40 0.51 15.80
N TRP A 67 11.33 -0.14 14.62
CA TRP A 67 10.15 -0.89 14.17
C TRP A 67 9.73 -1.98 15.13
N LYS A 68 8.47 -1.95 15.59
CA LYS A 68 7.84 -2.99 16.40
C LYS A 68 6.43 -3.25 15.92
N ASP A 69 6.16 -4.45 15.42
CA ASP A 69 4.84 -4.84 14.92
C ASP A 69 3.73 -4.64 15.96
N VAL A 70 4.05 -4.89 17.25
CA VAL A 70 3.10 -4.73 18.36
C VAL A 70 2.65 -3.28 18.59
N GLU A 71 3.42 -2.29 18.11
CA GLU A 71 3.07 -0.87 18.27
C GLU A 71 2.11 -0.39 17.16
N ILE A 72 2.10 -1.04 15.99
CA ILE A 72 1.33 -0.61 14.82
C ILE A 72 -0.16 -0.44 15.15
N ARG A 73 -0.74 -1.38 15.87
CA ARG A 73 -2.18 -1.37 16.23
C ARG A 73 -2.50 -0.62 17.52
N LYS A 74 -1.49 -0.13 18.26
CA LYS A 74 -1.67 0.59 19.53
C LYS A 74 -1.83 2.09 19.39
N ASN A 75 -1.64 2.62 18.19
CA ASN A 75 -1.79 4.05 17.91
C ASN A 75 -2.67 4.30 16.68
N PRO A 76 -3.28 5.48 16.57
CA PRO A 76 -4.25 5.76 15.50
C PRO A 76 -3.62 5.93 14.11
N PHE A 77 -2.28 5.95 14.02
CA PHE A 77 -1.56 6.19 12.78
C PHE A 77 -1.00 4.92 12.14
N PHE A 78 -1.16 3.75 12.77
CA PHE A 78 -0.47 2.51 12.37
C PHE A 78 1.05 2.71 12.27
N CYS A 79 1.61 3.56 13.14
CA CYS A 79 3.05 3.82 13.19
C CYS A 79 3.77 2.68 13.92
N PRO A 80 4.85 2.10 13.34
CA PRO A 80 5.62 1.04 13.98
C PRO A 80 6.61 1.55 15.01
N ASP A 81 6.90 2.86 15.01
CA ASP A 81 7.80 3.54 15.93
C ASP A 81 7.04 4.41 16.92
N LYS A 82 6.98 3.95 18.17
CA LYS A 82 6.30 4.67 19.26
C LYS A 82 6.79 6.11 19.45
N LYS A 83 8.08 6.38 19.20
CA LYS A 83 8.66 7.71 19.38
C LYS A 83 8.12 8.72 18.37
N SER A 84 7.80 8.28 17.15
CA SER A 84 7.28 9.14 16.09
C SER A 84 5.80 9.54 16.29
N VAL A 85 5.04 8.79 17.10
CA VAL A 85 3.57 8.96 17.22
C VAL A 85 3.18 10.37 17.63
N LYS A 86 3.82 10.93 18.67
CA LYS A 86 3.53 12.28 19.19
C LYS A 86 3.83 13.36 18.15
N LEU A 87 4.97 13.27 17.47
CA LEU A 87 5.35 14.21 16.42
C LEU A 87 4.37 14.18 15.23
N TRP A 88 3.88 12.99 14.88
CA TRP A 88 2.89 12.83 13.82
C TRP A 88 1.54 13.42 14.20
N GLU A 89 1.13 13.28 15.46
CA GLU A 89 -0.10 13.90 15.96
C GLU A 89 -0.03 15.42 15.86
N GLU A 90 1.04 16.02 16.36
CA GLU A 90 1.28 17.48 16.28
C GLU A 90 1.29 17.97 14.83
N TYR A 91 1.97 17.25 13.93
CA TYR A 91 2.02 17.57 12.52
C TYR A 91 0.62 17.52 11.86
N LEU A 92 -0.15 16.46 12.10
CA LEU A 92 -1.50 16.33 11.54
C LEU A 92 -2.47 17.39 12.07
N LEU A 93 -2.35 17.76 13.35
CA LEU A 93 -3.12 18.86 13.92
C LEU A 93 -2.80 20.19 13.22
N ALA A 94 -1.53 20.46 12.93
CA ALA A 94 -1.11 21.65 12.18
C ALA A 94 -1.65 21.63 10.75
N VAL A 95 -1.55 20.51 10.03
CA VAL A 95 -2.10 20.32 8.67
C VAL A 95 -3.61 20.56 8.65
N ARG A 96 -4.33 20.01 9.64
CA ARG A 96 -5.79 20.19 9.77
C ARG A 96 -6.16 21.64 10.06
N LYS A 97 -5.42 22.32 10.95
CA LYS A 97 -5.63 23.73 11.29
C LYS A 97 -5.42 24.63 10.08
N ALA A 98 -4.46 24.29 9.21
CA ALA A 98 -4.23 24.98 7.95
C ALA A 98 -5.30 24.70 6.87
N GLY A 99 -6.30 23.85 7.14
CA GLY A 99 -7.32 23.46 6.15
C GLY A 99 -6.75 22.67 4.97
N SER A 100 -5.60 22.02 5.16
CA SER A 100 -4.84 21.30 4.13
C SER A 100 -4.87 19.78 4.36
N SER A 101 -4.06 19.04 3.60
CA SER A 101 -3.89 17.60 3.71
C SER A 101 -2.44 17.20 3.41
N CYS A 102 -2.04 16.00 3.84
CA CYS A 102 -0.75 15.43 3.53
C CYS A 102 -0.90 14.01 2.97
N GLY A 103 0.16 13.55 2.29
CA GLY A 103 0.30 12.18 1.82
C GLY A 103 0.90 11.26 2.88
N ALA A 104 1.06 10.00 2.52
CA ALA A 104 1.74 9.01 3.36
C ALA A 104 2.43 7.94 2.50
N VAL A 105 3.41 7.27 3.08
CA VAL A 105 3.97 6.02 2.56
C VAL A 105 3.59 4.90 3.52
N ILE A 106 3.07 3.82 2.97
CA ILE A 106 2.70 2.61 3.69
C ILE A 106 3.65 1.48 3.27
N GLU A 107 4.20 0.77 4.24
CA GLU A 107 4.95 -0.47 4.01
C GLU A 107 4.10 -1.66 4.44
N LEU A 108 4.10 -2.70 3.61
CA LEU A 108 3.40 -3.97 3.82
C LEU A 108 4.44 -5.08 3.90
N ARG A 109 4.28 -5.96 4.88
CA ARG A 109 5.10 -7.15 5.05
C ARG A 109 4.20 -8.37 5.10
N ALA A 110 4.45 -9.35 4.22
CA ALA A 110 3.77 -10.64 4.25
C ALA A 110 4.79 -11.72 4.61
N THR A 111 4.56 -12.41 5.73
CA THR A 111 5.45 -13.43 6.31
C THR A 111 4.88 -14.82 6.15
N GLY A 112 5.73 -15.84 6.21
CA GLY A 112 5.32 -17.24 6.12
C GLY A 112 4.89 -17.66 4.71
N ILE A 113 5.36 -16.98 3.69
CA ILE A 113 5.03 -17.25 2.29
C ILE A 113 5.82 -18.46 1.80
N PRO A 114 5.19 -19.48 1.16
CA PRO A 114 5.93 -20.58 0.54
C PRO A 114 6.72 -20.09 -0.68
N VAL A 115 7.78 -20.81 -1.02
CA VAL A 115 8.48 -20.64 -2.30
C VAL A 115 7.57 -21.10 -3.44
N GLY A 116 7.59 -20.40 -4.59
CA GLY A 116 6.96 -20.86 -5.81
C GLY A 116 5.68 -20.15 -6.23
N LEU A 117 5.19 -19.15 -5.46
CA LEU A 117 4.02 -18.36 -5.88
C LEU A 117 4.41 -17.34 -6.94
N GLY A 118 3.68 -17.30 -8.04
CA GLY A 118 3.97 -16.42 -9.18
C GLY A 118 4.46 -17.18 -10.41
N SER A 119 4.70 -16.44 -11.48
CA SER A 119 5.13 -16.97 -12.78
C SER A 119 6.21 -16.08 -13.40
N PRO A 120 7.03 -16.58 -14.34
CA PRO A 120 8.20 -15.83 -14.81
C PRO A 120 7.89 -14.70 -15.81
N ILE A 121 6.76 -14.72 -16.53
CA ILE A 121 6.43 -13.76 -17.59
C ILE A 121 5.09 -13.10 -17.35
N TYR A 122 4.00 -13.85 -17.45
CA TYR A 122 2.64 -13.39 -17.12
C TYR A 122 2.32 -13.80 -15.69
N SER A 123 1.54 -12.99 -14.97
CA SER A 123 1.24 -13.19 -13.55
C SER A 123 2.51 -13.31 -12.69
N LYS A 124 3.48 -12.44 -12.94
CA LYS A 124 4.58 -12.22 -12.01
C LYS A 124 4.01 -11.70 -10.69
N LEU A 125 4.44 -12.29 -9.58
CA LEU A 125 3.90 -11.92 -8.26
C LEU A 125 4.16 -10.45 -7.92
N ASP A 126 5.33 -9.91 -8.25
CA ASP A 126 5.67 -8.50 -8.06
C ASP A 126 4.79 -7.57 -8.91
N ALA A 127 4.53 -7.95 -10.16
CA ALA A 127 3.68 -7.18 -11.07
C ALA A 127 2.22 -7.14 -10.59
N ASP A 128 1.67 -8.28 -10.17
CA ASP A 128 0.28 -8.36 -9.70
C ASP A 128 0.09 -7.66 -8.35
N ILE A 129 1.07 -7.75 -7.43
CA ILE A 129 1.10 -6.95 -6.21
C ILE A 129 1.13 -5.45 -6.55
N ALA A 130 2.02 -5.04 -7.45
CA ALA A 130 2.13 -3.63 -7.84
C ALA A 130 0.84 -3.12 -8.48
N ALA A 131 0.22 -3.89 -9.38
CA ALA A 131 -1.05 -3.56 -10.01
C ALA A 131 -2.20 -3.45 -8.98
N ALA A 132 -2.28 -4.40 -8.05
CA ALA A 132 -3.28 -4.40 -6.99
C ALA A 132 -3.16 -3.18 -6.08
N LEU A 133 -1.95 -2.84 -5.63
CA LEU A 133 -1.69 -1.67 -4.78
C LEU A 133 -1.90 -0.36 -5.54
N MET A 134 -1.47 -0.27 -6.81
CA MET A 134 -1.68 0.91 -7.65
C MET A 134 -3.18 1.15 -7.94
N SER A 135 -4.01 0.11 -7.91
CA SER A 135 -5.46 0.21 -8.08
C SER A 135 -6.18 0.88 -6.91
N ILE A 136 -5.53 1.01 -5.76
CA ILE A 136 -6.09 1.69 -4.58
C ILE A 136 -6.20 3.18 -4.86
N ASN A 137 -7.35 3.78 -4.52
CA ASN A 137 -7.58 5.21 -4.73
C ASN A 137 -6.50 6.06 -4.07
N ALA A 138 -6.04 7.09 -4.78
CA ALA A 138 -4.99 8.03 -4.39
C ALA A 138 -3.56 7.45 -4.33
N VAL A 139 -3.32 6.18 -4.61
CA VAL A 139 -1.97 5.64 -4.77
C VAL A 139 -1.31 6.21 -6.03
N LYS A 140 -0.02 6.54 -5.93
CA LYS A 140 0.77 7.19 -7.01
C LYS A 140 2.14 6.55 -7.24
N GLY A 141 2.53 5.61 -6.41
CA GLY A 141 3.78 4.87 -6.55
C GLY A 141 3.74 3.60 -5.74
N VAL A 142 4.38 2.56 -6.24
CA VAL A 142 4.54 1.25 -5.58
C VAL A 142 6.00 0.84 -5.72
N ASN A 143 6.57 0.30 -4.66
CA ASN A 143 7.89 -0.32 -4.65
C ASN A 143 7.77 -1.76 -4.14
N ILE A 144 8.60 -2.64 -4.70
CA ILE A 144 8.81 -4.00 -4.21
C ILE A 144 10.27 -4.10 -3.71
N GLY A 145 10.47 -4.57 -2.49
CA GLY A 145 11.80 -4.62 -1.87
C GLY A 145 12.44 -3.23 -1.77
N SER A 146 13.68 -3.10 -2.26
CA SER A 146 14.41 -1.83 -2.32
C SER A 146 13.77 -0.80 -3.27
N GLY A 147 12.87 -1.24 -4.18
CA GLY A 147 12.14 -0.37 -5.08
C GLY A 147 13.05 0.56 -5.87
N MET A 148 12.73 1.86 -5.92
CA MET A 148 13.54 2.86 -6.65
C MET A 148 14.96 2.99 -6.12
N ASN A 149 15.22 2.64 -4.86
CA ASN A 149 16.58 2.70 -4.30
C ASN A 149 17.52 1.65 -4.92
N ALA A 150 17.00 0.58 -5.52
CA ALA A 150 17.82 -0.42 -6.22
C ALA A 150 18.66 0.21 -7.34
N ALA A 151 18.20 1.32 -7.95
CA ALA A 151 18.95 2.01 -9.01
C ALA A 151 20.25 2.67 -8.52
N PHE A 152 20.42 2.87 -7.23
CA PHE A 152 21.61 3.46 -6.61
C PHE A 152 22.60 2.42 -6.09
N LEU A 153 22.24 1.14 -6.12
CA LEU A 153 23.05 0.03 -5.61
C LEU A 153 23.90 -0.57 -6.74
N SER A 154 25.11 -1.00 -6.41
CA SER A 154 25.87 -1.88 -7.29
C SER A 154 25.25 -3.28 -7.36
N GLY A 155 25.69 -4.12 -8.30
CA GLY A 155 25.22 -5.50 -8.41
C GLY A 155 25.50 -6.33 -7.15
N GLU A 156 26.66 -6.13 -6.54
CA GLU A 156 27.06 -6.79 -5.31
C GLU A 156 26.24 -6.34 -4.12
N GLU A 157 25.98 -5.02 -3.99
CA GLU A 157 25.18 -4.45 -2.90
C GLU A 157 23.71 -4.87 -2.99
N ASN A 158 23.16 -4.97 -4.20
CA ASN A 158 21.77 -5.38 -4.42
C ASN A 158 21.56 -6.90 -4.38
N SER A 159 22.65 -7.68 -4.36
CA SER A 159 22.57 -9.14 -4.38
C SER A 159 22.04 -9.70 -3.05
N ASP A 160 20.94 -10.48 -3.12
CA ASP A 160 20.43 -11.25 -1.99
C ASP A 160 21.17 -12.60 -1.92
N GLU A 161 22.40 -12.58 -1.37
CA GLU A 161 23.23 -13.75 -1.26
C GLU A 161 22.57 -14.87 -0.45
N MET A 162 22.71 -16.10 -0.94
CA MET A 162 22.13 -17.30 -0.32
C MET A 162 23.19 -18.18 0.33
N SER A 163 22.80 -18.84 1.40
CA SER A 163 23.61 -19.89 2.04
C SER A 163 22.70 -21.04 2.49
N LYS A 164 23.26 -22.26 2.51
CA LYS A 164 22.56 -23.43 3.07
C LYS A 164 23.03 -23.65 4.51
N ARG A 165 22.11 -23.58 5.48
CA ARG A 165 22.38 -23.86 6.90
C ARG A 165 21.34 -24.84 7.43
N SER A 166 21.79 -25.93 8.03
CA SER A 166 20.90 -26.97 8.60
C SER A 166 19.84 -27.47 7.60
N GLY A 167 20.23 -27.68 6.34
CA GLY A 167 19.34 -28.16 5.28
C GLY A 167 18.42 -27.11 4.67
N LYS A 168 18.38 -25.86 5.19
CA LYS A 168 17.52 -24.77 4.74
C LYS A 168 18.31 -23.68 4.04
N VAL A 169 17.73 -23.11 2.98
CA VAL A 169 18.26 -21.91 2.33
C VAL A 169 17.99 -20.71 3.23
N LYS A 170 19.00 -19.88 3.42
CA LYS A 170 18.90 -18.58 4.12
C LYS A 170 19.49 -17.50 3.24
N PHE A 171 18.81 -16.40 3.17
CA PHE A 171 19.27 -15.20 2.50
C PHE A 171 19.92 -14.24 3.52
N LYS A 172 20.94 -13.48 3.10
CA LYS A 172 21.60 -12.48 3.93
C LYS A 172 20.81 -11.18 3.97
N THR A 173 20.19 -10.81 2.86
CA THR A 173 19.43 -9.58 2.64
C THR A 173 18.08 -9.89 1.97
N ASN A 174 17.25 -8.89 1.75
CA ASN A 174 15.96 -9.03 1.06
C ASN A 174 15.69 -7.81 0.18
N HIS A 175 16.66 -7.44 -0.65
CA HIS A 175 16.55 -6.30 -1.58
C HIS A 175 15.47 -6.52 -2.63
N ALA A 176 15.30 -7.76 -3.10
CA ALA A 176 14.26 -8.14 -4.04
C ALA A 176 12.85 -8.19 -3.41
N GLY A 177 12.72 -8.00 -2.09
CA GLY A 177 11.43 -7.99 -1.42
C GLY A 177 10.70 -9.33 -1.42
N GLY A 178 11.45 -10.44 -1.36
CA GLY A 178 10.89 -11.80 -1.29
C GLY A 178 10.45 -12.39 -2.63
N ILE A 179 10.75 -11.73 -3.75
CA ILE A 179 10.32 -12.15 -5.09
C ILE A 179 11.53 -12.13 -6.03
N LEU A 180 11.85 -13.27 -6.62
CA LEU A 180 12.94 -13.44 -7.56
C LEU A 180 12.40 -14.02 -8.87
N GLY A 181 12.67 -13.35 -9.99
CA GLY A 181 12.17 -13.78 -11.29
C GLY A 181 10.64 -13.80 -11.40
N GLY A 182 9.93 -13.01 -10.60
CA GLY A 182 8.46 -12.97 -10.53
C GLY A 182 7.83 -14.03 -9.63
N ILE A 183 8.66 -14.78 -8.88
CA ILE A 183 8.24 -15.94 -8.06
C ILE A 183 8.69 -15.72 -6.62
N SER A 184 7.86 -16.10 -5.63
CA SER A 184 8.20 -15.97 -4.21
C SER A 184 9.40 -16.85 -3.83
N SER A 185 10.36 -16.26 -3.09
CA SER A 185 11.59 -16.90 -2.65
C SER A 185 11.49 -17.64 -1.31
N GLY A 186 10.36 -17.49 -0.60
CA GLY A 186 10.19 -17.96 0.77
C GLY A 186 10.67 -16.96 1.83
N GLN A 187 11.23 -15.83 1.42
CA GLN A 187 11.46 -14.66 2.29
C GLN A 187 10.16 -13.89 2.49
N ASP A 188 10.19 -12.95 3.44
CA ASP A 188 9.08 -12.02 3.61
C ASP A 188 8.88 -11.18 2.34
N ILE A 189 7.64 -11.09 1.87
CA ILE A 189 7.31 -10.16 0.79
C ILE A 189 7.21 -8.77 1.40
N VAL A 190 8.00 -7.85 0.86
CA VAL A 190 8.03 -6.45 1.28
C VAL A 190 7.63 -5.57 0.11
N ALA A 191 6.53 -4.84 0.29
CA ALA A 191 6.06 -3.85 -0.68
C ALA A 191 5.76 -2.54 0.03
N SER A 192 5.90 -1.41 -0.67
CA SER A 192 5.45 -0.12 -0.15
C SER A 192 4.73 0.68 -1.22
N PHE A 193 3.85 1.57 -0.80
CA PHE A 193 3.12 2.42 -1.72
C PHE A 193 2.89 3.83 -1.16
N ALA A 194 2.89 4.81 -2.07
CA ALA A 194 2.71 6.22 -1.75
C ALA A 194 1.26 6.65 -2.05
N VAL A 195 0.62 7.25 -1.06
CA VAL A 195 -0.72 7.83 -1.15
C VAL A 195 -0.61 9.34 -1.21
N LYS A 196 -1.15 9.95 -2.28
CA LYS A 196 -1.14 11.41 -2.42
C LYS A 196 -2.04 12.08 -1.38
N PRO A 197 -1.80 13.37 -1.05
CA PRO A 197 -2.72 14.17 -0.25
C PRO A 197 -4.13 14.17 -0.83
N THR A 198 -5.15 14.22 0.03
CA THR A 198 -6.53 14.36 -0.46
C THR A 198 -6.70 15.71 -1.15
N SER A 199 -7.41 15.71 -2.28
CA SER A 199 -7.67 16.95 -3.04
C SER A 199 -8.85 17.75 -2.51
N SER A 200 -9.64 17.17 -1.62
CA SER A 200 -10.79 17.82 -0.97
C SER A 200 -10.30 18.57 0.27
N ILE A 201 -9.97 19.86 0.11
CA ILE A 201 -9.42 20.72 1.15
C ILE A 201 -10.22 22.03 1.27
N LEU A 202 -10.09 22.68 2.42
CA LEU A 202 -10.77 23.96 2.70
C LEU A 202 -10.11 25.14 1.98
N THR A 203 -8.82 25.03 1.67
CA THR A 203 -8.08 26.07 0.94
C THR A 203 -8.63 26.23 -0.47
N SER A 204 -8.94 27.45 -0.87
CA SER A 204 -9.44 27.78 -2.22
C SER A 204 -8.42 27.40 -3.30
N ARG A 205 -8.89 26.79 -4.38
CA ARG A 205 -8.09 26.34 -5.53
C ARG A 205 -8.73 26.78 -6.84
N ASP A 206 -7.89 27.06 -7.83
CA ASP A 206 -8.37 27.37 -9.17
C ASP A 206 -8.87 26.10 -9.86
N THR A 207 -9.95 26.24 -10.61
CA THR A 207 -10.61 25.17 -11.34
C THR A 207 -11.42 25.75 -12.51
N ILE A 208 -12.17 24.90 -13.20
CA ILE A 208 -13.12 25.30 -14.23
C ILE A 208 -14.55 24.88 -13.84
N ASP A 209 -15.52 25.64 -14.28
CA ASP A 209 -16.94 25.28 -14.18
C ASP A 209 -17.35 24.27 -15.28
N LYS A 210 -18.62 23.85 -15.28
CA LYS A 210 -19.18 22.94 -16.30
C LYS A 210 -19.12 23.49 -17.73
N LYS A 211 -19.01 24.81 -17.88
CA LYS A 211 -18.93 25.51 -19.17
C LYS A 211 -17.49 25.77 -19.59
N GLY A 212 -16.50 25.29 -18.80
CA GLY A 212 -15.08 25.49 -19.07
C GLY A 212 -14.54 26.86 -18.65
N LYS A 213 -15.28 27.67 -17.91
CA LYS A 213 -14.83 28.97 -17.42
C LYS A 213 -14.02 28.83 -16.13
N ASN A 214 -12.95 29.62 -16.03
CA ASN A 214 -12.11 29.67 -14.84
C ASN A 214 -12.92 30.10 -13.61
N THR A 215 -12.78 29.40 -12.51
CA THR A 215 -13.43 29.66 -11.24
C THR A 215 -12.57 29.16 -10.07
N LYS A 216 -13.05 29.37 -8.85
CA LYS A 216 -12.40 28.86 -7.65
C LYS A 216 -13.31 27.89 -6.91
N ILE A 217 -12.72 26.89 -6.27
CA ILE A 217 -13.42 25.92 -5.44
C ILE A 217 -12.77 25.79 -4.08
N SER A 218 -13.60 25.68 -3.04
CA SER A 218 -13.22 25.25 -1.70
C SER A 218 -14.18 24.14 -1.31
N VAL A 219 -13.66 22.97 -0.94
CA VAL A 219 -14.50 21.81 -0.63
C VAL A 219 -14.81 21.82 0.86
N LYS A 220 -16.03 22.21 1.21
CA LYS A 220 -16.52 22.16 2.57
C LYS A 220 -16.93 20.74 2.93
N GLY A 221 -16.61 20.28 4.14
CA GLY A 221 -16.98 18.96 4.63
C GLY A 221 -15.96 18.41 5.62
N ARG A 222 -16.26 17.23 6.16
CA ARG A 222 -15.33 16.50 7.04
C ARG A 222 -14.44 15.60 6.20
N HIS A 223 -13.22 16.04 5.96
CA HIS A 223 -12.20 15.28 5.24
C HIS A 223 -11.07 14.88 6.17
N ASP A 224 -10.54 13.67 5.97
CA ASP A 224 -9.36 13.24 6.71
C ASP A 224 -8.13 14.03 6.21
N PRO A 225 -7.30 14.59 7.11
CA PRO A 225 -6.10 15.33 6.73
C PRO A 225 -5.06 14.41 6.06
N CYS A 226 -5.13 13.09 6.31
CA CYS A 226 -4.30 12.09 5.66
C CYS A 226 -5.10 10.80 5.42
N VAL A 227 -5.42 10.49 4.18
CA VAL A 227 -6.13 9.25 3.81
C VAL A 227 -5.21 8.02 3.82
N GLY A 228 -3.89 8.21 3.84
CA GLY A 228 -2.92 7.13 3.88
C GLY A 228 -3.03 6.25 5.12
N ILE A 229 -3.43 6.81 6.25
CA ILE A 229 -3.66 6.04 7.48
C ILE A 229 -4.74 4.96 7.25
N ARG A 230 -5.81 5.30 6.53
CA ARG A 230 -6.87 4.35 6.18
C ARG A 230 -6.47 3.36 5.09
N ALA A 231 -5.41 3.66 4.33
CA ALA A 231 -4.93 2.79 3.29
C ALA A 231 -4.19 1.54 3.82
N VAL A 232 -3.79 1.52 5.09
CA VAL A 232 -3.10 0.38 5.71
C VAL A 232 -3.94 -0.90 5.60
N PRO A 233 -5.16 -0.99 6.16
CA PRO A 233 -5.97 -2.21 6.05
C PRO A 233 -6.36 -2.54 4.59
N ILE A 234 -6.43 -1.54 3.72
CA ILE A 234 -6.73 -1.76 2.30
C ILE A 234 -5.53 -2.44 1.60
N GLY A 235 -4.32 -1.97 1.86
CA GLY A 235 -3.10 -2.59 1.34
C GLY A 235 -2.94 -4.03 1.83
N GLU A 236 -3.14 -4.28 3.13
CA GLU A 236 -3.14 -5.64 3.69
C GLU A 236 -4.16 -6.54 2.97
N ALA A 237 -5.35 -6.03 2.71
CA ALA A 237 -6.42 -6.77 2.02
C ALA A 237 -6.03 -7.12 0.58
N MET A 238 -5.45 -6.16 -0.16
CA MET A 238 -5.03 -6.39 -1.54
C MET A 238 -3.90 -7.41 -1.64
N ILE A 239 -2.91 -7.37 -0.73
CA ILE A 239 -1.87 -8.41 -0.64
C ILE A 239 -2.50 -9.78 -0.38
N ASN A 240 -3.44 -9.89 0.56
CA ASN A 240 -4.10 -11.16 0.85
C ASN A 240 -4.85 -11.71 -0.38
N CYS A 241 -5.55 -10.86 -1.14
CA CYS A 241 -6.26 -11.29 -2.35
C CYS A 241 -5.28 -11.81 -3.41
N VAL A 242 -4.20 -11.07 -3.69
CA VAL A 242 -3.18 -11.48 -4.67
C VAL A 242 -2.51 -12.78 -4.25
N LEU A 243 -2.10 -12.89 -2.99
CA LEU A 243 -1.43 -14.11 -2.50
C LEU A 243 -2.36 -15.33 -2.54
N LEU A 244 -3.65 -15.16 -2.26
CA LEU A 244 -4.60 -16.26 -2.38
C LEU A 244 -4.75 -16.72 -3.83
N ASP A 245 -4.88 -15.79 -4.76
CA ASP A 245 -5.01 -16.10 -6.17
C ASP A 245 -3.78 -16.87 -6.68
N HIS A 246 -2.58 -16.36 -6.42
CA HIS A 246 -1.33 -17.06 -6.77
C HIS A 246 -1.17 -18.42 -6.09
N LEU A 247 -1.62 -18.57 -4.84
CA LEU A 247 -1.59 -19.85 -4.15
C LEU A 247 -2.50 -20.88 -4.82
N LEU A 248 -3.70 -20.47 -5.22
CA LEU A 248 -4.65 -21.33 -5.93
C LEU A 248 -4.15 -21.70 -7.32
N MET A 249 -3.59 -20.74 -8.06
CA MET A 249 -2.94 -21.01 -9.35
C MET A 249 -1.77 -22.00 -9.20
N HIS A 250 -0.90 -21.79 -8.22
CA HIS A 250 0.23 -22.67 -7.94
C HIS A 250 -0.25 -24.11 -7.68
N ARG A 251 -1.28 -24.27 -6.84
CA ARG A 251 -1.84 -25.61 -6.54
C ARG A 251 -2.48 -26.27 -7.76
N ALA A 252 -3.01 -25.50 -8.70
CA ALA A 252 -3.58 -26.04 -9.93
C ALA A 252 -2.51 -26.47 -10.95
N GLN A 253 -1.32 -25.85 -10.89
CA GLN A 253 -0.24 -26.09 -11.86
C GLN A 253 0.82 -27.07 -11.36
N CYS A 254 1.12 -27.09 -10.05
CA CYS A 254 2.28 -27.71 -9.46
C CYS A 254 1.96 -28.73 -8.34
N SER A 255 0.72 -29.16 -8.21
CA SER A 255 0.28 -30.12 -7.17
C SER A 255 0.49 -31.56 -7.60
#